data_dbed836c9f04d5f5484c50988f57fc4d
#
_entry.id   dbed836c9f04d5f5484c50988f57fc4d
#
_cell.length_a   1.000
_cell.length_b   1.000
_cell.length_c   1.000
_cell.angle_alpha   90.00
_cell.angle_beta   90.00
_cell.angle_gamma   90.00
#
_symmetry.space_group_name_H-M   'P 1'
#
loop_
_entity.id
_entity.type
_entity.pdbx_description
1 polymer ?
#
loop_
_entity_poly.entity_id
_entity_poly.type
_entity_poly.pdbx_seq_one_letter_code
_entity_poly.pdbx_strand_id
1 'polypeptide(L)'
;GMDVDKLDFLIEQDYEGVIIEGTGLGHMPISAFDEETEHHTEIQEKLEELTEDTVVAMTSNCIHGRVDMDVYDNQVKVKNRGVIKAEDMHPELSYVKLMWSLGQASDKEEAENIFQENYNGEILKRSEYHG
;
A
#
# COMPACT_ATOMS: atom_id res chain seq x y z
N GLY A 1 -4.11 -15.59 0.68
CA GLY A 1 -3.64 -14.65 -0.32
C GLY A 1 -4.65 -13.54 -0.56
N MET A 2 -4.28 -12.62 -1.41
CA MET A 2 -5.23 -11.60 -1.89
C MET A 2 -6.14 -12.24 -2.94
N ASP A 3 -7.42 -11.87 -2.88
CA ASP A 3 -8.48 -12.37 -3.74
C ASP A 3 -9.12 -11.17 -4.45
N VAL A 4 -9.52 -11.34 -5.70
CA VAL A 4 -10.20 -10.31 -6.49
C VAL A 4 -11.47 -9.85 -5.80
N ASP A 5 -12.28 -10.79 -5.27
CA ASP A 5 -13.52 -10.49 -4.56
C ASP A 5 -13.34 -9.52 -3.37
N LYS A 6 -12.14 -9.51 -2.74
CA LYS A 6 -11.85 -8.57 -1.65
C LYS A 6 -11.62 -7.15 -2.17
N LEU A 7 -10.99 -7.01 -3.34
CA LEU A 7 -10.81 -5.71 -3.97
C LEU A 7 -12.14 -5.17 -4.48
N ASP A 8 -12.95 -6.01 -5.12
CA ASP A 8 -14.31 -5.64 -5.53
C ASP A 8 -15.14 -5.15 -4.35
N PHE A 9 -15.11 -5.88 -3.22
CA PHE A 9 -15.78 -5.45 -1.99
C PHE A 9 -15.30 -4.07 -1.51
N LEU A 10 -13.99 -3.80 -1.53
CA LEU A 10 -13.44 -2.51 -1.09
C LEU A 10 -13.88 -1.37 -2.02
N ILE A 11 -13.94 -1.61 -3.33
CA ILE A 11 -14.42 -0.67 -4.33
C ILE A 11 -15.92 -0.40 -4.11
N GLU A 12 -16.74 -1.46 -4.01
CA GLU A 12 -18.19 -1.36 -3.83
C GLU A 12 -18.61 -0.66 -2.52
N GLN A 13 -17.80 -0.76 -1.47
CA GLN A 13 -18.06 -0.11 -0.17
C GLN A 13 -17.54 1.33 -0.09
N ASP A 14 -16.91 1.83 -1.14
CA ASP A 14 -16.45 3.21 -1.25
C ASP A 14 -15.54 3.63 -0.06
N TYR A 15 -14.55 2.79 0.25
CA TYR A 15 -13.59 3.10 1.31
C TYR A 15 -12.66 4.24 0.87
N GLU A 16 -12.49 5.25 1.72
CA GLU A 16 -11.59 6.37 1.48
C GLU A 16 -10.11 6.01 1.60
N GLY A 17 -9.79 4.95 2.37
CA GLY A 17 -8.42 4.50 2.58
C GLY A 17 -8.29 3.02 2.88
N VAL A 18 -7.23 2.41 2.38
CA VAL A 18 -6.89 0.99 2.55
C VAL A 18 -5.41 0.82 2.86
N ILE A 19 -5.10 -0.01 3.85
CA ILE A 19 -3.74 -0.47 4.13
C ILE A 19 -3.57 -1.90 3.64
N ILE A 20 -2.57 -2.12 2.79
CA ILE A 20 -2.17 -3.45 2.33
C ILE A 20 -0.92 -3.87 3.11
N GLU A 21 -0.98 -5.00 3.80
CA GLU A 21 0.17 -5.62 4.43
C GLU A 21 0.90 -6.53 3.43
N GLY A 22 1.93 -5.99 2.79
CA GLY A 22 2.78 -6.74 1.88
C GLY A 22 3.81 -7.62 2.61
N THR A 23 4.37 -8.57 1.89
CA THR A 23 5.48 -9.38 2.40
C THR A 23 6.83 -8.73 2.09
N GLY A 24 7.83 -8.92 2.96
CA GLY A 24 9.19 -8.39 2.75
C GLY A 24 9.20 -6.88 2.47
N LEU A 25 9.68 -6.48 1.31
CA LEU A 25 9.77 -5.07 0.89
C LEU A 25 8.46 -4.49 0.34
N GLY A 26 7.31 -5.11 0.60
CA GLY A 26 6.00 -4.67 0.10
C GLY A 26 5.58 -5.44 -1.14
N HIS A 27 5.72 -6.77 -1.13
CA HIS A 27 5.26 -7.62 -2.22
C HIS A 27 3.80 -8.03 -2.04
N MET A 28 3.09 -8.11 -3.15
CA MET A 28 1.76 -8.69 -3.27
C MET A 28 1.66 -9.53 -4.56
N PRO A 29 0.70 -10.47 -4.66
CA PRO A 29 0.56 -11.36 -5.80
C PRO A 29 -0.08 -10.64 -6.99
N ILE A 30 0.72 -10.03 -7.85
CA ILE A 30 0.24 -9.28 -9.02
C ILE A 30 0.87 -9.72 -10.34
N SER A 31 1.75 -10.71 -10.35
CA SER A 31 2.34 -11.22 -11.60
C SER A 31 1.81 -12.61 -11.91
N ALA A 32 1.28 -12.78 -13.12
CA ALA A 32 0.91 -14.06 -13.68
C ALA A 32 2.16 -14.72 -14.29
N PHE A 33 2.43 -15.97 -13.93
CA PHE A 33 3.54 -16.77 -14.43
C PHE A 33 3.07 -18.04 -15.14
N ASP A 34 1.85 -18.49 -14.84
CA ASP A 34 1.23 -19.72 -15.34
C ASP A 34 -0.31 -19.63 -15.24
N GLU A 35 -0.99 -20.68 -15.66
CA GLU A 35 -2.47 -20.75 -15.62
C GLU A 35 -3.03 -20.61 -14.19
N GLU A 36 -2.31 -21.07 -13.16
CA GLU A 36 -2.76 -20.99 -11.76
C GLU A 36 -2.68 -19.56 -11.21
N THR A 37 -1.85 -18.72 -11.81
CA THR A 37 -1.61 -17.34 -11.41
C THR A 37 -2.22 -16.31 -12.37
N GLU A 38 -3.00 -16.71 -13.37
CA GLU A 38 -3.67 -15.79 -14.31
C GLU A 38 -4.54 -14.74 -13.60
N HIS A 39 -5.21 -15.12 -12.50
CA HIS A 39 -6.02 -14.22 -11.68
C HIS A 39 -5.23 -13.04 -11.07
N HIS A 40 -3.89 -13.09 -11.04
CA HIS A 40 -3.07 -11.97 -10.60
C HIS A 40 -3.16 -10.76 -11.55
N THR A 41 -3.52 -10.98 -12.82
CA THR A 41 -3.77 -9.88 -13.76
C THR A 41 -5.03 -9.12 -13.38
N GLU A 42 -6.08 -9.83 -12.97
CA GLU A 42 -7.32 -9.23 -12.48
C GLU A 42 -7.07 -8.44 -11.19
N ILE A 43 -6.22 -8.95 -10.30
CA ILE A 43 -5.79 -8.20 -9.09
C ILE A 43 -5.14 -6.87 -9.46
N GLN A 44 -4.31 -6.84 -10.52
CA GLN A 44 -3.69 -5.59 -10.98
C GLN A 44 -4.74 -4.58 -11.46
N GLU A 45 -5.71 -5.03 -12.27
CA GLU A 45 -6.76 -4.18 -12.81
C GLU A 45 -7.64 -3.61 -11.69
N LYS A 46 -8.04 -4.46 -10.74
CA LYS A 46 -8.83 -4.05 -9.59
C LYS A 46 -8.07 -3.13 -8.62
N LEU A 47 -6.78 -3.33 -8.48
CA LEU A 47 -5.94 -2.43 -7.69
C LEU A 47 -5.87 -1.03 -8.33
N GLU A 48 -5.77 -0.95 -9.65
CA GLU A 48 -5.78 0.31 -10.39
C GLU A 48 -7.14 1.01 -10.24
N GLU A 49 -8.25 0.29 -10.40
CA GLU A 49 -9.60 0.79 -10.17
C GLU A 49 -9.76 1.32 -8.72
N LEU A 50 -9.34 0.55 -7.72
CA LEU A 50 -9.43 0.95 -6.31
C LEU A 50 -8.64 2.25 -6.04
N THR A 51 -7.46 2.40 -6.63
CA THR A 51 -6.62 3.58 -6.43
C THR A 51 -7.09 4.83 -7.16
N GLU A 52 -8.12 4.78 -7.98
CA GLU A 52 -8.70 5.99 -8.59
C GLU A 52 -9.28 6.93 -7.51
N ASP A 53 -10.04 6.39 -6.58
CA ASP A 53 -10.76 7.18 -5.57
C ASP A 53 -10.29 6.92 -4.12
N THR A 54 -9.59 5.81 -3.86
CA THR A 54 -9.14 5.38 -2.54
C THR A 54 -7.65 5.63 -2.32
N VAL A 55 -7.26 6.14 -1.17
CA VAL A 55 -5.84 6.17 -0.76
C VAL A 55 -5.40 4.76 -0.36
N VAL A 56 -4.54 4.15 -1.15
CA VAL A 56 -4.03 2.80 -0.90
C VAL A 56 -2.56 2.86 -0.51
N ALA A 57 -2.25 2.44 0.72
CA ALA A 57 -0.87 2.42 1.20
C ALA A 57 -0.37 1.00 1.50
N MET A 58 0.87 0.71 1.09
CA MET A 58 1.55 -0.56 1.33
C MET A 58 2.43 -0.48 2.55
N THR A 59 2.24 -1.42 3.49
CA THR A 59 3.14 -1.67 4.62
C THR A 59 3.85 -3.01 4.46
N SER A 60 4.83 -3.29 5.31
CA SER A 60 5.43 -4.61 5.41
C SER A 60 4.92 -5.35 6.65
N ASN A 61 4.64 -6.65 6.51
CA ASN A 61 4.36 -7.53 7.64
C ASN A 61 5.64 -7.93 8.43
N CYS A 62 6.80 -7.49 7.99
CA CYS A 62 8.06 -7.72 8.68
C CYS A 62 8.25 -6.68 9.79
N ILE A 63 8.46 -7.13 11.04
CA ILE A 63 8.58 -6.25 12.23
C ILE A 63 9.68 -5.18 12.07
N HIS A 64 10.78 -5.51 11.43
CA HIS A 64 11.89 -4.59 11.14
C HIS A 64 12.03 -4.31 9.65
N GLY A 65 10.92 -4.48 8.92
CA GLY A 65 10.87 -4.30 7.47
C GLY A 65 10.70 -2.84 7.08
N ARG A 66 10.98 -2.59 5.81
CA ARG A 66 10.68 -1.33 5.13
C ARG A 66 10.04 -1.66 3.79
N VAL A 67 9.10 -0.86 3.36
CA VAL A 67 8.58 -0.93 2.00
C VAL A 67 9.53 -0.19 1.08
N ASP A 68 10.01 -0.89 0.06
CA ASP A 68 10.78 -0.29 -1.04
C ASP A 68 10.23 -0.78 -2.37
N MET A 69 9.47 0.05 -3.03
CA MET A 69 8.74 -0.29 -4.25
C MET A 69 9.55 -0.01 -5.53
N ASP A 70 10.83 0.24 -5.41
CA ASP A 70 11.72 0.58 -6.53
C ASP A 70 12.75 -0.53 -6.83
N VAL A 71 12.74 -1.64 -6.06
CA VAL A 71 13.75 -2.71 -6.15
C VAL A 71 13.37 -3.82 -7.13
N TYR A 72 12.11 -4.27 -7.10
CA TYR A 72 11.66 -5.41 -7.90
C TYR A 72 10.51 -5.02 -8.82
N ASP A 73 10.43 -5.67 -9.97
CA ASP A 73 9.43 -5.43 -11.01
C ASP A 73 7.97 -5.45 -10.50
N ASN A 74 7.66 -6.41 -9.63
CA ASN A 74 6.33 -6.49 -9.00
C ASN A 74 5.98 -5.25 -8.18
N GLN A 75 6.93 -4.74 -7.42
CA GLN A 75 6.73 -3.57 -6.58
C GLN A 75 6.59 -2.31 -7.42
N VAL A 76 7.37 -2.18 -8.48
CA VAL A 76 7.25 -1.09 -9.45
C VAL A 76 5.87 -1.10 -10.11
N LYS A 77 5.33 -2.29 -10.43
CA LYS A 77 3.98 -2.42 -10.97
C LYS A 77 2.91 -1.94 -9.98
N VAL A 78 3.02 -2.30 -8.70
CA VAL A 78 2.12 -1.84 -7.64
C VAL A 78 2.17 -0.31 -7.48
N LYS A 79 3.37 0.25 -7.40
CA LYS A 79 3.59 1.70 -7.32
C LYS A 79 2.98 2.45 -8.50
N ASN A 80 3.18 1.93 -9.73
CA ASN A 80 2.65 2.56 -10.94
C ASN A 80 1.12 2.54 -11.03
N ARG A 81 0.45 1.78 -10.16
CA ARG A 81 -1.02 1.77 -10.01
C ARG A 81 -1.52 2.65 -8.86
N GLY A 82 -0.72 3.58 -8.40
CA GLY A 82 -1.13 4.58 -7.43
C GLY A 82 -1.03 4.14 -5.96
N VAL A 83 -0.48 2.96 -5.68
CA VAL A 83 -0.22 2.55 -4.28
C VAL A 83 0.97 3.32 -3.73
N ILE A 84 0.77 3.99 -2.59
CA ILE A 84 1.84 4.72 -1.90
C ILE A 84 2.53 3.83 -0.85
N LYS A 85 3.78 4.13 -0.53
CA LYS A 85 4.54 3.36 0.46
C LYS A 85 4.43 3.97 1.85
N ALA A 86 4.22 3.11 2.83
CA ALA A 86 4.24 3.48 4.24
C ALA A 86 5.66 3.52 4.85
N GLU A 87 6.68 3.35 4.02
CA GLU A 87 8.08 3.33 4.41
C GLU A 87 8.38 2.24 5.46
N ASP A 88 8.83 2.60 6.66
CA ASP A 88 9.10 1.69 7.78
C ASP A 88 8.03 1.71 8.87
N MET A 89 6.90 2.36 8.61
CA MET A 89 5.78 2.33 9.54
C MET A 89 5.15 0.94 9.63
N HIS A 90 4.92 0.49 10.86
CA HIS A 90 4.16 -0.73 11.14
C HIS A 90 2.70 -0.60 10.65
N PRO A 91 2.02 -1.72 10.34
CA PRO A 91 0.63 -1.71 9.87
C PRO A 91 -0.31 -0.92 10.77
N GLU A 92 -0.19 -1.10 12.10
CA GLU A 92 -1.04 -0.40 13.07
C GLU A 92 -0.84 1.12 13.04
N LEU A 93 0.41 1.56 12.97
CA LEU A 93 0.75 2.98 12.87
C LEU A 93 0.28 3.56 11.53
N SER A 94 0.50 2.84 10.44
CA SER A 94 0.04 3.22 9.11
C SER A 94 -1.48 3.39 9.05
N TYR A 95 -2.22 2.48 9.67
CA TYR A 95 -3.67 2.54 9.76
C TYR A 95 -4.13 3.81 10.49
N VAL A 96 -3.58 4.08 11.68
CA VAL A 96 -3.93 5.28 12.46
C VAL A 96 -3.55 6.56 11.71
N LYS A 97 -2.36 6.58 11.09
CA LYS A 97 -1.91 7.73 10.31
C LYS A 97 -2.78 7.96 9.07
N LEU A 98 -3.20 6.91 8.37
CA LEU A 98 -4.10 7.04 7.23
C LEU A 98 -5.46 7.61 7.64
N MET A 99 -6.06 7.10 8.73
CA MET A 99 -7.30 7.66 9.27
C MET A 99 -7.16 9.15 9.61
N TRP A 100 -6.05 9.53 10.25
CA TRP A 100 -5.78 10.93 10.59
C TRP A 100 -5.58 11.77 9.33
N SER A 101 -4.83 11.29 8.35
CA SER A 101 -4.58 11.99 7.08
C SER A 101 -5.87 12.26 6.32
N LEU A 102 -6.75 11.26 6.20
CA LEU A 102 -8.07 11.40 5.59
C LEU A 102 -8.95 12.41 6.32
N GLY A 103 -8.88 12.44 7.65
CA GLY A 103 -9.64 13.41 8.47
C GLY A 103 -9.12 14.85 8.39
N GLN A 104 -7.90 15.09 7.91
CA GLN A 104 -7.31 16.42 7.76
C GLN A 104 -7.42 16.94 6.31
N ALA A 105 -7.44 16.04 5.34
CA ALA A 105 -7.40 16.36 3.92
C ALA A 105 -8.75 16.81 3.37
N SER A 106 -8.71 17.65 2.35
CA SER A 106 -9.88 18.04 1.56
C SER A 106 -10.12 17.15 0.35
N ASP A 107 -9.11 16.40 -0.07
CA ASP A 107 -9.15 15.46 -1.19
C ASP A 107 -8.12 14.33 -1.03
N LYS A 108 -8.16 13.37 -1.95
CA LYS A 108 -7.29 12.20 -1.96
C LYS A 108 -5.80 12.57 -2.06
N GLU A 109 -5.46 13.49 -2.96
CA GLU A 109 -4.05 13.90 -3.17
C GLU A 109 -3.46 14.54 -1.91
N GLU A 110 -4.23 15.39 -1.23
CA GLU A 110 -3.82 15.98 0.02
C GLU A 110 -3.67 14.92 1.12
N ALA A 111 -4.56 13.93 1.19
CA ALA A 111 -4.45 12.81 2.14
C ALA A 111 -3.17 11.97 1.91
N GLU A 112 -2.83 11.68 0.67
CA GLU A 112 -1.60 11.00 0.30
C GLU A 112 -0.35 11.79 0.71
N ASN A 113 -0.35 13.10 0.48
CA ASN A 113 0.75 13.97 0.87
C ASN A 113 0.93 14.01 2.39
N ILE A 114 -0.16 14.19 3.14
CA ILE A 114 -0.14 14.17 4.61
C ILE A 114 0.35 12.82 5.14
N PHE A 115 -0.12 11.70 4.55
CA PHE A 115 0.30 10.36 4.97
C PHE A 115 1.81 10.14 4.80
N GLN A 116 2.40 10.66 3.74
CA GLN A 116 3.83 10.50 3.44
C GLN A 116 4.75 11.49 4.17
N GLU A 117 4.19 12.52 4.80
CA GLU A 117 4.96 13.50 5.57
C GLU A 117 5.32 12.95 6.96
N ASN A 118 6.53 13.24 7.42
CA ASN A 118 7.03 12.82 8.73
C ASN A 118 6.78 13.94 9.76
N TYR A 119 5.82 13.74 10.66
CA TYR A 119 5.44 14.76 11.66
C TYR A 119 6.14 14.58 13.01
N ASN A 120 6.33 13.33 13.46
CA ASN A 120 6.83 13.02 14.80
C ASN A 120 7.98 12.00 14.80
N GLY A 121 8.61 11.75 13.67
CA GLY A 121 9.68 10.76 13.55
C GLY A 121 9.16 9.34 13.30
N GLU A 122 7.90 9.21 12.92
CA GLU A 122 7.27 7.92 12.61
C GLU A 122 7.73 7.31 11.30
N ILE A 123 8.36 8.11 10.43
CA ILE A 123 8.99 7.67 9.19
C ILE A 123 10.49 7.94 9.27
N LEU A 124 11.31 6.91 9.22
CA LEU A 124 12.75 7.05 9.17
C LEU A 124 13.22 7.13 7.72
N LYS A 125 14.09 8.09 7.42
CA LYS A 125 14.69 8.20 6.08
C LYS A 125 15.54 6.98 5.72
N ARG A 126 16.02 6.26 6.72
CA ARG A 126 16.90 5.11 6.60
C ARG A 126 16.71 4.20 7.80
N SER A 127 16.53 2.90 7.56
CA SER A 127 16.55 1.92 8.63
C SER A 127 17.97 1.83 9.20
N GLU A 128 18.11 2.06 10.51
CA GLU A 128 19.39 1.93 11.20
C GLU A 128 19.56 0.48 11.66
N TYR A 129 20.79 -0.03 11.50
CA TYR A 129 21.15 -1.33 12.05
C TYR A 129 21.41 -1.19 13.55
N HIS A 130 20.51 -1.71 14.35
CA HIS A 130 20.70 -1.89 15.80
C HIS A 130 21.22 -3.31 16.02
N GLY A 131 22.51 -3.45 15.90
CA GLY A 131 23.23 -4.71 16.15
C GLY A 131 23.27 -5.13 17.61
#